data_b875d3d3d7decfa698cbc599095a3ba9
#
_entry.id   b875d3d3d7decfa698cbc599095a3ba9
#
_cell.length_a   1.000
_cell.length_b   1.000
_cell.length_c   1.000
_cell.angle_alpha   90.00
_cell.angle_beta   90.00
_cell.angle_gamma   90.00
#
_symmetry.space_group_name_H-M   'P 1'
#
loop_
_entity.id
_entity.type
_entity.pdbx_description
1 polymer ?
#
loop_
_entity_poly.entity_id
_entity_poly.type
_entity_poly.pdbx_seq_one_letter_code
_entity_poly.pdbx_strand_id
1 'polypeptide(L)'
;DLHLCDRRQRQMCIRDSGVESVTKEQGEGRLDRVRRLMRENGGISNRICIRSSVRVNDDRFTPGMFVRVHLPIPAECEQQSEIRIEKMYPETGKLAPENAAQRTICWEENMEENHEFYVEYSYVHTARYHDVSTMKADAVQPDFDTQEQAPHIVFTPFIRSLVETLTEGVTDPLEKARIFYDFITLNMKYTFMPSYFILECIPDSAARSYTGDCGVFALLFITMCRCAGIPARWQSGLTAEPDFCGAHDWSRFYIAPYGWLYADPSYGTAAVRAQNEERRKFYFGNIDAYRMVANSEFEAPFTVEKQFWRADPYDNQVGEIETSDRGLRYEEYTRSKEVLSCEELDPRA
;
A
#
# COMPACT_ATOMS: atom_id res chain seq x y z
N ASP A 1 13.66 19.24 15.85
CA ASP A 1 14.41 18.20 15.10
C ASP A 1 13.66 16.88 14.88
N LEU A 2 12.44 16.76 15.40
CA LEU A 2 11.49 15.66 15.18
C LEU A 2 11.07 15.49 13.71
N HIS A 3 11.40 16.42 12.84
CA HIS A 3 10.93 16.50 11.47
C HIS A 3 11.89 15.95 10.40
N LEU A 4 13.15 15.67 10.71
CA LEU A 4 14.16 15.39 9.69
C LEU A 4 14.19 13.93 9.23
N CYS A 5 13.96 12.96 10.10
CA CYS A 5 13.99 11.54 9.75
C CYS A 5 12.69 11.13 9.01
N ASP A 6 11.57 11.62 9.49
CA ASP A 6 10.25 11.47 8.89
C ASP A 6 10.18 12.18 7.52
N ARG A 7 10.82 13.34 7.37
CA ARG A 7 10.98 14.01 6.08
C ARG A 7 11.75 13.22 5.03
N ARG A 8 12.78 12.45 5.40
CA ARG A 8 13.55 11.65 4.42
C ARG A 8 12.74 10.48 3.89
N GLN A 9 11.98 9.80 4.74
CA GLN A 9 11.17 8.66 4.33
C GLN A 9 9.94 9.10 3.54
N ARG A 10 9.30 10.22 3.91
CA ARG A 10 8.18 10.80 3.17
C ARG A 10 8.62 11.61 1.94
N GLN A 11 9.84 12.14 1.89
CA GLN A 11 10.44 12.60 0.64
C GLN A 11 10.74 11.44 -0.32
N MET A 12 10.97 10.23 0.21
CA MET A 12 10.97 9.02 -0.60
C MET A 12 9.57 8.79 -1.19
N CYS A 13 8.50 8.71 -0.42
CA CYS A 13 7.14 8.60 -0.97
C CYS A 13 6.81 9.69 -2.00
N ILE A 14 7.25 10.94 -1.81
CA ILE A 14 7.07 12.02 -2.79
C ILE A 14 7.92 11.83 -4.05
N ARG A 15 9.11 11.24 -3.95
CA ARG A 15 9.92 10.82 -5.10
C ARG A 15 9.29 9.64 -5.83
N ASP A 16 8.64 8.75 -5.08
CA ASP A 16 8.12 7.48 -5.57
C ASP A 16 6.79 7.60 -6.29
N SER A 17 6.00 8.63 -6.01
CA SER A 17 4.76 8.87 -6.72
C SER A 17 4.97 9.28 -8.18
N GLY A 18 5.89 8.59 -8.91
CA GLY A 18 6.01 8.67 -10.36
C GLY A 18 6.86 9.82 -10.92
N VAL A 19 7.81 10.36 -10.15
CA VAL A 19 8.94 11.07 -10.74
C VAL A 19 9.98 10.03 -11.11
N GLU A 20 9.81 9.42 -12.28
CA GLU A 20 10.92 8.73 -12.94
C GLU A 20 12.13 9.68 -12.91
N SER A 21 13.25 9.21 -12.40
CA SER A 21 14.54 9.81 -12.72
C SER A 21 14.69 9.61 -14.24
N VAL A 22 14.32 10.65 -14.98
CA VAL A 22 14.53 10.68 -16.44
C VAL A 22 16.04 10.74 -16.62
N THR A 23 16.69 9.60 -16.63
CA THR A 23 17.91 9.44 -17.39
C THR A 23 17.49 9.69 -18.83
N LYS A 24 17.96 10.79 -19.38
CA LYS A 24 17.75 11.20 -20.78
C LYS A 24 18.46 10.23 -21.74
N GLU A 25 18.09 8.96 -21.69
CA GLU A 25 18.38 8.01 -22.74
C GLU A 25 17.06 7.63 -23.39
N GLN A 26 17.02 7.78 -24.69
CA GLN A 26 15.91 7.54 -25.62
C GLN A 26 15.29 6.15 -25.35
N GLY A 27 14.22 6.11 -24.54
CA GLY A 27 13.53 4.87 -24.23
C GLY A 27 12.19 5.12 -23.54
N GLU A 28 11.26 4.20 -23.73
CA GLU A 28 10.00 4.12 -22.98
C GLU A 28 10.27 3.97 -21.50
N GLY A 29 9.63 4.78 -20.63
CA GLY A 29 9.73 4.66 -19.18
C GLY A 29 9.27 3.30 -18.67
N ARG A 30 9.82 2.82 -17.53
CA ARG A 30 9.52 1.49 -16.97
C ARG A 30 8.03 1.24 -16.82
N LEU A 31 7.29 2.14 -16.20
CA LEU A 31 5.85 1.99 -16.00
C LEU A 31 5.05 2.04 -17.31
N ASP A 32 5.50 2.81 -18.30
CA ASP A 32 4.86 2.84 -19.60
C ASP A 32 5.11 1.54 -20.39
N ARG A 33 6.32 0.96 -20.28
CA ARG A 33 6.64 -0.37 -20.81
C ARG A 33 5.75 -1.45 -20.16
N VAL A 34 5.65 -1.46 -18.82
CA VAL A 34 4.79 -2.43 -18.12
C VAL A 34 3.34 -2.30 -18.55
N ARG A 35 2.80 -1.09 -18.60
CA ARG A 35 1.43 -0.84 -19.06
C ARG A 35 1.20 -1.35 -20.50
N ARG A 36 2.14 -1.11 -21.39
CA ARG A 36 2.07 -1.62 -22.77
C ARG A 36 2.08 -3.14 -22.81
N LEU A 37 3.01 -3.79 -22.12
CA LEU A 37 3.11 -5.24 -22.05
C LEU A 37 1.87 -5.88 -21.42
N MET A 38 1.33 -5.30 -20.35
CA MET A 38 0.08 -5.78 -19.75
C MET A 38 -1.08 -5.72 -20.73
N ARG A 39 -1.18 -4.64 -21.52
CA ARG A 39 -2.23 -4.50 -22.55
C ARG A 39 -2.06 -5.51 -23.68
N GLU A 40 -0.84 -5.76 -24.14
CA GLU A 40 -0.52 -6.69 -25.22
C GLU A 40 -0.71 -8.16 -24.81
N ASN A 41 -0.33 -8.51 -23.57
CA ASN A 41 -0.28 -9.90 -23.08
C ASN A 41 -1.46 -10.28 -22.16
N GLY A 42 -2.32 -9.33 -21.79
CA GLY A 42 -3.38 -9.53 -20.80
C GLY A 42 -2.88 -9.50 -19.34
N GLY A 43 -1.60 -9.26 -19.14
CA GLY A 43 -0.96 -9.19 -17.83
C GLY A 43 0.55 -9.34 -17.89
N ILE A 44 1.18 -9.25 -16.72
CA ILE A 44 2.62 -9.46 -16.51
C ILE A 44 2.86 -10.07 -15.15
N SER A 45 3.86 -10.93 -15.01
CA SER A 45 4.27 -11.52 -13.74
C SER A 45 5.74 -11.27 -13.48
N ASN A 46 6.08 -10.89 -12.25
CA ASN A 46 7.46 -10.72 -11.81
C ASN A 46 7.73 -11.60 -10.59
N ARG A 47 8.87 -12.29 -10.58
CA ARG A 47 9.46 -12.86 -9.39
C ARG A 47 10.35 -11.80 -8.75
N ILE A 48 10.05 -11.42 -7.53
CA ILE A 48 10.72 -10.36 -6.81
C ILE A 48 11.32 -10.94 -5.53
N CYS A 49 12.58 -10.62 -5.25
CA CYS A 49 13.25 -10.94 -4.00
C CYS A 49 13.60 -9.64 -3.27
N ILE A 50 13.21 -9.56 -2.00
CA ILE A 50 13.41 -8.37 -1.15
C ILE A 50 14.11 -8.79 0.14
N ARG A 51 15.02 -7.92 0.59
CA ARG A 51 15.53 -7.91 1.96
C ARG A 51 14.92 -6.74 2.72
N SER A 52 14.31 -7.03 3.86
CA SER A 52 13.82 -6.03 4.82
C SER A 52 14.54 -6.19 6.14
N SER A 53 14.90 -5.10 6.79
CA SER A 53 15.59 -5.15 8.08
C SER A 53 15.27 -3.96 8.99
N VAL A 54 15.45 -4.21 10.30
CA VAL A 54 15.43 -3.18 11.34
C VAL A 54 16.55 -3.42 12.35
N ARG A 55 17.05 -2.35 12.96
CA ARG A 55 18.07 -2.41 14.01
C ARG A 55 17.86 -1.25 14.99
N VAL A 56 17.85 -1.55 16.28
CA VAL A 56 17.81 -0.51 17.33
C VAL A 56 19.04 0.39 17.18
N ASN A 57 18.87 1.71 17.32
CA ASN A 57 20.01 2.62 17.28
C ASN A 57 20.94 2.37 18.46
N ASP A 58 22.26 2.51 18.26
CA ASP A 58 23.24 2.18 19.28
C ASP A 58 23.11 3.03 20.55
N ASP A 59 22.63 4.27 20.43
CA ASP A 59 22.35 5.18 21.57
C ASP A 59 21.06 4.84 22.33
N ARG A 60 20.29 3.88 21.85
CA ARG A 60 19.03 3.38 22.43
C ARG A 60 19.12 1.95 22.94
N PHE A 61 20.17 1.26 22.57
CA PHE A 61 20.42 -0.12 22.97
C PHE A 61 21.11 -0.20 24.35
N THR A 62 20.70 -1.18 25.14
CA THR A 62 21.39 -1.59 26.38
C THR A 62 21.41 -3.12 26.47
N PRO A 63 22.55 -3.75 26.86
CA PRO A 63 22.60 -5.21 27.05
C PRO A 63 21.51 -5.71 27.99
N GLY A 64 20.89 -6.84 27.64
CA GLY A 64 19.75 -7.41 28.35
C GLY A 64 18.40 -6.80 27.96
N MET A 65 18.36 -5.84 27.03
CA MET A 65 17.13 -5.20 26.56
C MET A 65 16.22 -6.22 25.88
N PHE A 66 14.98 -6.34 26.36
CA PHE A 66 13.96 -7.09 25.64
C PHE A 66 13.45 -6.30 24.45
N VAL A 67 13.32 -7.00 23.31
CA VAL A 67 12.67 -6.47 22.11
C VAL A 67 11.65 -7.45 21.56
N ARG A 68 10.53 -6.91 21.05
CA ARG A 68 9.63 -7.60 20.12
C ARG A 68 9.63 -6.85 18.82
N VAL A 69 10.04 -7.53 17.76
CA VAL A 69 10.28 -6.95 16.43
C VAL A 69 9.30 -7.55 15.43
N HIS A 70 8.63 -6.70 14.67
CA HIS A 70 7.77 -7.10 13.56
C HIS A 70 8.31 -6.54 12.26
N LEU A 71 8.52 -7.39 11.23
CA LEU A 71 8.76 -6.99 9.85
C LEU A 71 7.65 -7.48 8.95
N PRO A 72 7.18 -6.65 7.99
CA PRO A 72 6.21 -7.08 6.99
C PRO A 72 6.83 -8.12 6.06
N ILE A 73 6.05 -9.14 5.73
CA ILE A 73 6.40 -10.16 4.74
C ILE A 73 5.23 -10.36 3.77
N PRO A 74 5.45 -10.89 2.54
CA PRO A 74 4.40 -11.05 1.55
C PRO A 74 3.25 -11.92 2.08
N ALA A 75 2.01 -11.46 1.91
CA ALA A 75 0.79 -12.22 2.19
C ALA A 75 0.30 -12.93 0.93
N GLU A 76 -0.29 -14.13 1.08
CA GLU A 76 -0.96 -14.80 -0.03
C GLU A 76 -2.24 -14.05 -0.42
N CYS A 77 -2.38 -13.73 -1.69
CA CYS A 77 -3.57 -13.09 -2.24
C CYS A 77 -3.68 -13.37 -3.75
N GLU A 78 -4.77 -12.91 -4.37
CA GLU A 78 -5.08 -13.19 -5.77
C GLU A 78 -3.93 -12.84 -6.75
N GLN A 79 -3.22 -11.73 -6.49
CA GLN A 79 -2.13 -11.28 -7.34
C GLN A 79 -0.74 -11.70 -6.84
N GLN A 80 -0.63 -12.40 -5.70
CA GLN A 80 0.66 -12.72 -5.08
C GLN A 80 0.71 -14.16 -4.61
N SER A 81 1.69 -14.91 -5.12
CA SER A 81 1.84 -16.36 -4.92
C SER A 81 3.31 -16.78 -4.83
N GLU A 82 3.56 -18.06 -4.70
CA GLU A 82 4.91 -18.67 -4.62
C GLU A 82 5.83 -18.00 -3.59
N ILE A 83 5.26 -17.66 -2.44
CA ILE A 83 5.96 -16.94 -1.39
C ILE A 83 6.96 -17.89 -0.71
N ARG A 84 8.22 -17.44 -0.58
CA ARG A 84 9.29 -18.17 0.10
C ARG A 84 10.05 -17.25 1.02
N ILE A 85 10.35 -17.73 2.22
CA ILE A 85 11.31 -17.09 3.11
C ILE A 85 12.67 -17.72 2.81
N GLU A 86 13.56 -16.94 2.19
CA GLU A 86 14.87 -17.38 1.73
C GLU A 86 15.88 -17.39 2.88
N LYS A 87 15.82 -16.38 3.75
CA LYS A 87 16.71 -16.20 4.87
C LYS A 87 16.09 -15.29 5.93
N MET A 88 16.44 -15.54 7.19
CA MET A 88 16.09 -14.63 8.29
C MET A 88 17.18 -14.64 9.36
N TYR A 89 17.27 -13.56 10.10
CA TYR A 89 18.13 -13.48 11.26
C TYR A 89 17.49 -12.60 12.34
N PRO A 90 17.46 -13.07 13.59
CA PRO A 90 17.75 -14.46 14.06
C PRO A 90 16.84 -15.51 13.41
N GLU A 91 17.28 -16.79 13.39
CA GLU A 91 16.51 -17.92 12.82
C GLU A 91 15.25 -18.27 13.65
N THR A 92 15.07 -17.64 14.79
CA THR A 92 13.95 -17.83 15.73
C THR A 92 12.68 -17.08 15.35
N GLY A 93 12.68 -16.36 14.21
CA GLY A 93 11.53 -15.59 13.76
C GLY A 93 10.27 -16.42 13.58
N LYS A 94 9.15 -15.95 14.13
CA LYS A 94 7.82 -16.59 14.03
C LYS A 94 7.05 -15.97 12.87
N LEU A 95 6.70 -16.77 11.87
CA LEU A 95 5.93 -16.33 10.71
C LEU A 95 4.43 -16.31 11.01
N ALA A 96 3.75 -15.23 10.66
CA ALA A 96 2.29 -15.21 10.62
C ALA A 96 1.77 -16.13 9.49
N PRO A 97 0.53 -16.64 9.59
CA PRO A 97 -0.12 -17.39 8.50
C PRO A 97 -0.07 -16.64 7.18
N GLU A 98 -0.05 -17.37 6.06
CA GLU A 98 0.11 -16.76 4.72
C GLU A 98 -1.03 -15.80 4.34
N ASN A 99 -2.22 -16.06 4.87
CA ASN A 99 -3.42 -15.26 4.66
C ASN A 99 -3.72 -14.27 5.80
N ALA A 100 -2.76 -13.99 6.69
CA ALA A 100 -2.97 -13.02 7.75
C ALA A 100 -3.23 -11.61 7.16
N ALA A 101 -4.20 -10.90 7.73
CA ALA A 101 -4.61 -9.58 7.25
C ALA A 101 -3.50 -8.52 7.30
N GLN A 102 -2.60 -8.63 8.30
CA GLN A 102 -1.32 -7.94 8.34
C GLN A 102 -0.23 -8.98 8.59
N ARG A 103 0.39 -9.47 7.51
CA ARG A 103 1.36 -10.56 7.61
C ARG A 103 2.73 -10.05 8.01
N THR A 104 3.22 -10.58 9.14
CA THR A 104 4.55 -10.22 9.68
C THR A 104 5.35 -11.48 10.05
N ILE A 105 6.67 -11.31 10.10
CA ILE A 105 7.55 -12.14 10.91
C ILE A 105 7.80 -11.42 12.23
N CYS A 106 7.80 -12.14 13.34
CA CYS A 106 8.00 -11.61 14.67
C CYS A 106 9.15 -12.31 15.39
N TRP A 107 10.03 -11.52 16.01
CA TRP A 107 11.04 -11.99 16.94
C TRP A 107 10.77 -11.45 18.33
N GLU A 108 11.12 -12.25 19.34
CA GLU A 108 11.11 -11.89 20.75
C GLU A 108 12.44 -12.31 21.35
N GLU A 109 13.22 -11.34 21.86
CA GLU A 109 14.58 -11.57 22.32
C GLU A 109 14.97 -10.64 23.46
N ASN A 110 15.79 -11.16 24.39
CA ASN A 110 16.58 -10.35 25.30
C ASN A 110 17.98 -10.20 24.69
N MET A 111 18.26 -9.05 24.11
CA MET A 111 19.48 -8.79 23.33
C MET A 111 20.66 -8.50 24.21
N GLU A 112 21.70 -9.36 24.21
CA GLU A 112 22.97 -9.09 24.89
C GLU A 112 23.89 -8.19 24.05
N GLU A 113 23.80 -8.31 22.72
CA GLU A 113 24.50 -7.47 21.73
C GLU A 113 23.50 -6.88 20.73
N ASN A 114 23.77 -5.64 20.32
CA ASN A 114 22.91 -4.99 19.32
C ASN A 114 23.16 -5.56 17.93
N HIS A 115 22.15 -6.11 17.30
CA HIS A 115 22.22 -6.66 15.94
C HIS A 115 21.02 -6.25 15.10
N GLU A 116 21.09 -6.54 13.83
CA GLU A 116 20.02 -6.34 12.85
C GLU A 116 19.07 -7.54 12.85
N PHE A 117 17.78 -7.28 12.85
CA PHE A 117 16.75 -8.27 12.51
C PHE A 117 16.44 -8.11 11.03
N TYR A 118 16.53 -9.20 10.26
CA TYR A 118 16.21 -9.13 8.84
C TYR A 118 15.51 -10.38 8.32
N VAL A 119 14.81 -10.21 7.22
CA VAL A 119 14.21 -11.27 6.42
C VAL A 119 14.47 -11.02 4.95
N GLU A 120 14.89 -12.07 4.24
CA GLU A 120 14.95 -12.14 2.79
C GLU A 120 13.83 -13.07 2.31
N TYR A 121 13.02 -12.60 1.38
CA TYR A 121 11.90 -13.37 0.85
C TYR A 121 11.75 -13.15 -0.63
N SER A 122 11.20 -14.16 -1.31
CA SER A 122 10.79 -14.05 -2.71
C SER A 122 9.32 -14.37 -2.87
N TYR A 123 8.72 -13.85 -3.92
CA TYR A 123 7.32 -14.09 -4.29
C TYR A 123 7.12 -13.81 -5.77
N VAL A 124 6.01 -14.30 -6.32
CA VAL A 124 5.56 -13.94 -7.68
C VAL A 124 4.38 -12.99 -7.54
N HIS A 125 4.50 -11.81 -8.14
CA HIS A 125 3.40 -10.87 -8.29
C HIS A 125 2.90 -10.89 -9.73
N THR A 126 1.59 -11.16 -9.92
CA THR A 126 0.93 -11.21 -11.22
C THR A 126 -0.08 -10.08 -11.33
N ALA A 127 0.18 -9.13 -12.22
CA ALA A 127 -0.72 -8.04 -12.54
C ALA A 127 -1.48 -8.38 -13.83
N ARG A 128 -2.81 -8.54 -13.73
CA ARG A 128 -3.70 -8.75 -14.87
C ARG A 128 -4.15 -7.41 -15.44
N TYR A 129 -4.32 -7.35 -16.76
CA TYR A 129 -4.85 -6.17 -17.43
C TYR A 129 -6.36 -6.24 -17.56
N HIS A 130 -7.01 -5.15 -17.22
CA HIS A 130 -8.44 -4.95 -17.39
C HIS A 130 -8.68 -3.73 -18.27
N ASP A 131 -9.31 -3.91 -19.43
CA ASP A 131 -9.77 -2.80 -20.25
C ASP A 131 -11.10 -2.25 -19.71
N VAL A 132 -10.98 -1.35 -18.74
CA VAL A 132 -12.14 -0.76 -18.06
C VAL A 132 -13.05 0.02 -19.01
N SER A 133 -12.54 0.47 -20.18
CA SER A 133 -13.33 1.22 -21.15
C SER A 133 -14.41 0.38 -21.85
N THR A 134 -14.24 -0.94 -21.85
CA THR A 134 -15.16 -1.91 -22.48
C THR A 134 -16.11 -2.57 -21.47
N MET A 135 -15.90 -2.35 -20.18
CA MET A 135 -16.69 -2.97 -19.12
C MET A 135 -18.08 -2.38 -19.01
N LYS A 136 -19.05 -3.25 -18.72
CA LYS A 136 -20.43 -2.89 -18.40
C LYS A 136 -20.78 -3.52 -17.06
N ALA A 137 -20.92 -2.69 -16.04
CA ALA A 137 -21.24 -3.17 -14.71
C ALA A 137 -22.70 -3.64 -14.62
N ASP A 138 -22.94 -4.66 -13.80
CA ASP A 138 -24.28 -5.01 -13.38
C ASP A 138 -24.89 -3.86 -12.55
N ALA A 139 -26.17 -3.60 -12.73
CA ALA A 139 -26.86 -2.54 -12.01
C ALA A 139 -26.91 -2.81 -10.49
N VAL A 140 -26.90 -4.08 -10.10
CA VAL A 140 -26.92 -4.52 -8.70
C VAL A 140 -25.54 -5.05 -8.35
N GLN A 141 -24.89 -4.40 -7.38
CA GLN A 141 -23.63 -4.84 -6.83
C GLN A 141 -23.87 -5.65 -5.54
N PRO A 142 -22.95 -6.58 -5.17
CA PRO A 142 -23.05 -7.28 -3.89
C PRO A 142 -22.89 -6.31 -2.71
N ASP A 143 -23.35 -6.71 -1.52
CA ASP A 143 -23.38 -5.88 -0.32
C ASP A 143 -22.26 -6.14 0.70
N PHE A 144 -21.28 -7.02 0.37
CA PHE A 144 -20.09 -7.20 1.19
C PHE A 144 -19.15 -5.99 1.07
N ASP A 145 -18.37 -5.70 2.11
CA ASP A 145 -17.38 -4.60 2.14
C ASP A 145 -17.92 -3.22 1.70
N THR A 146 -19.20 -2.96 2.02
CA THR A 146 -19.86 -1.68 1.78
C THR A 146 -20.17 -0.93 3.08
N GLN A 147 -19.85 -1.51 4.23
CA GLN A 147 -20.14 -0.96 5.54
C GLN A 147 -19.07 0.04 5.99
N GLU A 148 -19.45 0.86 6.96
CA GLU A 148 -18.50 1.69 7.70
C GLU A 148 -17.51 0.81 8.49
N GLN A 149 -16.31 1.33 8.69
CA GLN A 149 -15.27 0.75 9.54
C GLN A 149 -14.61 1.90 10.31
N ALA A 150 -15.18 2.18 11.49
CA ALA A 150 -14.67 3.24 12.36
C ALA A 150 -13.25 2.92 12.82
N PRO A 151 -12.39 3.92 13.10
CA PRO A 151 -12.75 5.35 13.17
C PRO A 151 -12.65 6.10 11.83
N HIS A 152 -12.09 5.50 10.78
CA HIS A 152 -11.77 6.25 9.58
C HIS A 152 -12.75 6.04 8.42
N ILE A 153 -13.15 4.81 8.10
CA ILE A 153 -14.15 4.58 7.05
C ILE A 153 -15.52 4.86 7.62
N VAL A 154 -15.90 6.14 7.66
CA VAL A 154 -17.14 6.64 8.25
C VAL A 154 -17.84 7.54 7.24
N PHE A 155 -19.15 7.32 7.05
CA PHE A 155 -19.97 8.11 6.12
C PHE A 155 -20.50 9.35 6.83
N THR A 156 -19.63 10.31 7.11
CA THR A 156 -20.03 11.59 7.71
C THR A 156 -21.08 12.29 6.85
N PRO A 157 -21.87 13.22 7.41
CA PRO A 157 -22.80 14.00 6.60
C PRO A 157 -22.14 14.72 5.41
N PHE A 158 -20.87 15.15 5.59
CA PHE A 158 -20.12 15.76 4.52
C PHE A 158 -19.76 14.77 3.41
N ILE A 159 -19.24 13.59 3.77
CA ILE A 159 -18.91 12.53 2.78
C ILE A 159 -20.15 12.08 2.04
N ARG A 160 -21.30 11.89 2.71
CA ARG A 160 -22.57 11.55 2.05
C ARG A 160 -22.98 12.61 1.03
N SER A 161 -22.98 13.88 1.43
CA SER A 161 -23.32 14.98 0.54
C SER A 161 -22.36 15.11 -0.63
N LEU A 162 -21.06 14.89 -0.41
CA LEU A 162 -20.05 14.90 -1.47
C LEU A 162 -20.30 13.78 -2.48
N VAL A 163 -20.53 12.55 -2.01
CA VAL A 163 -20.81 11.39 -2.86
C VAL A 163 -22.08 11.62 -3.68
N GLU A 164 -23.17 12.07 -3.05
CA GLU A 164 -24.44 12.38 -3.73
C GLU A 164 -24.23 13.46 -4.81
N THR A 165 -23.54 14.54 -4.48
CA THR A 165 -23.28 15.64 -5.42
C THR A 165 -22.44 15.19 -6.61
N LEU A 166 -21.36 14.44 -6.37
CA LEU A 166 -20.47 13.98 -7.44
C LEU A 166 -21.14 12.97 -8.38
N THR A 167 -22.07 12.18 -7.86
CA THR A 167 -22.74 11.12 -8.63
C THR A 167 -24.19 11.42 -8.98
N GLU A 168 -24.61 12.69 -8.93
CA GLU A 168 -25.97 13.10 -9.30
C GLU A 168 -26.32 12.64 -10.72
N GLY A 169 -27.41 11.85 -10.81
CA GLY A 169 -27.87 11.29 -12.10
C GLY A 169 -27.06 10.09 -12.63
N VAL A 170 -25.99 9.69 -11.96
CA VAL A 170 -25.15 8.54 -12.35
C VAL A 170 -25.64 7.27 -11.66
N THR A 171 -26.03 6.26 -12.43
CA THR A 171 -26.51 4.96 -11.90
C THR A 171 -25.50 3.84 -12.02
N ASP A 172 -24.59 3.90 -13.00
CA ASP A 172 -23.56 2.89 -13.24
C ASP A 172 -22.52 2.89 -12.11
N PRO A 173 -22.32 1.77 -11.39
CA PRO A 173 -21.39 1.70 -10.27
C PRO A 173 -19.91 1.87 -10.70
N LEU A 174 -19.54 1.40 -11.87
CA LEU A 174 -18.19 1.58 -12.41
C LEU A 174 -17.90 3.05 -12.70
N GLU A 175 -18.88 3.76 -13.26
CA GLU A 175 -18.77 5.19 -13.54
C GLU A 175 -18.72 6.02 -12.23
N LYS A 176 -19.50 5.64 -11.19
CA LYS A 176 -19.38 6.25 -9.86
C LYS A 176 -17.96 6.09 -9.30
N ALA A 177 -17.40 4.87 -9.34
CA ALA A 177 -16.04 4.64 -8.88
C ALA A 177 -15.01 5.47 -9.67
N ARG A 178 -15.21 5.63 -10.99
CA ARG A 178 -14.38 6.49 -11.84
C ARG A 178 -14.43 7.95 -11.40
N ILE A 179 -15.62 8.45 -11.14
CA ILE A 179 -15.83 9.84 -10.66
C ILE A 179 -15.07 10.07 -9.34
N PHE A 180 -15.09 9.11 -8.41
CA PHE A 180 -14.35 9.22 -7.16
C PHE A 180 -12.83 9.21 -7.38
N TYR A 181 -12.34 8.34 -8.25
CA TYR A 181 -10.94 8.34 -8.65
C TYR A 181 -10.52 9.65 -9.32
N ASP A 182 -11.34 10.16 -10.24
CA ASP A 182 -11.10 11.43 -10.93
C ASP A 182 -11.16 12.60 -9.96
N PHE A 183 -12.08 12.61 -9.00
CA PHE A 183 -12.14 13.62 -7.95
C PHE A 183 -10.81 13.71 -7.20
N ILE A 184 -10.25 12.59 -6.77
CA ILE A 184 -8.98 12.56 -6.04
C ILE A 184 -7.82 12.97 -6.96
N THR A 185 -7.69 12.32 -8.12
CA THR A 185 -6.50 12.48 -8.96
C THR A 185 -6.39 13.84 -9.63
N LEU A 186 -7.51 14.49 -9.94
CA LEU A 186 -7.54 15.77 -10.65
C LEU A 186 -7.61 16.99 -9.71
N ASN A 187 -8.13 16.82 -8.48
CA ASN A 187 -8.39 17.97 -7.62
C ASN A 187 -7.52 17.97 -6.35
N MET A 188 -6.98 16.82 -5.92
CA MET A 188 -6.26 16.76 -4.66
C MET A 188 -4.74 16.85 -4.86
N LYS A 189 -4.07 17.40 -3.87
CA LYS A 189 -2.62 17.57 -3.85
C LYS A 189 -1.97 16.48 -2.98
N TYR A 190 -1.08 15.70 -3.60
CA TYR A 190 -0.22 14.80 -2.84
C TYR A 190 0.77 15.59 -2.00
N THR A 191 0.78 15.35 -0.69
CA THR A 191 1.63 16.08 0.26
C THR A 191 1.94 15.21 1.47
N PHE A 192 2.91 15.66 2.25
CA PHE A 192 3.17 15.11 3.55
C PHE A 192 1.93 15.15 4.45
N MET A 193 1.62 14.01 5.08
CA MET A 193 0.59 13.91 6.10
C MET A 193 1.21 13.69 7.48
N PRO A 194 0.60 14.21 8.55
CA PRO A 194 0.99 13.86 9.90
C PRO A 194 0.70 12.38 10.18
N SER A 195 1.19 11.85 11.29
CA SER A 195 0.87 10.48 11.71
C SER A 195 -0.65 10.30 11.79
N TYR A 196 -1.17 9.26 11.17
CA TYR A 196 -2.62 9.07 10.96
C TYR A 196 -3.42 9.01 12.26
N PHE A 197 -2.84 8.51 13.34
CA PHE A 197 -3.50 8.42 14.64
C PHE A 197 -3.90 9.77 15.25
N ILE A 198 -3.39 10.89 14.72
CA ILE A 198 -3.81 12.23 15.17
C ILE A 198 -4.97 12.80 14.34
N LEU A 199 -5.39 12.11 13.30
CA LEU A 199 -6.52 12.49 12.45
C LEU A 199 -7.78 11.77 12.93
N GLU A 200 -8.83 12.51 13.23
CA GLU A 200 -10.07 11.97 13.78
C GLU A 200 -10.84 11.13 12.74
N CYS A 201 -10.94 11.63 11.50
CA CYS A 201 -11.50 10.92 10.36
C CYS A 201 -10.70 11.29 9.11
N ILE A 202 -9.85 10.37 8.65
CA ILE A 202 -8.93 10.63 7.53
C ILE A 202 -9.66 11.01 6.25
N PRO A 203 -10.67 10.26 5.75
CA PRO A 203 -11.38 10.61 4.52
C PRO A 203 -12.10 11.96 4.57
N ASP A 204 -12.77 12.28 5.67
CA ASP A 204 -13.48 13.57 5.83
C ASP A 204 -12.48 14.75 5.82
N SER A 205 -11.38 14.59 6.56
CA SER A 205 -10.30 15.59 6.62
C SER A 205 -9.65 15.79 5.24
N ALA A 206 -9.36 14.70 4.52
CA ALA A 206 -8.78 14.73 3.18
C ALA A 206 -9.69 15.43 2.16
N ALA A 207 -10.96 15.07 2.15
CA ALA A 207 -11.93 15.64 1.21
C ALA A 207 -12.16 17.14 1.44
N ARG A 208 -12.03 17.62 2.70
CA ARG A 208 -12.12 19.06 3.02
C ARG A 208 -10.86 19.84 2.72
N SER A 209 -9.70 19.24 2.95
CA SER A 209 -8.40 19.90 2.75
C SER A 209 -7.87 19.79 1.32
N TYR A 210 -8.40 18.89 0.51
CA TYR A 210 -7.90 18.53 -0.82
C TYR A 210 -6.42 18.11 -0.79
N THR A 211 -5.98 17.46 0.31
CA THR A 211 -4.60 17.01 0.50
C THR A 211 -4.57 15.60 1.07
N GLY A 212 -3.52 14.86 0.73
CA GLY A 212 -3.30 13.50 1.24
C GLY A 212 -2.00 12.91 0.74
N ASP A 213 -1.65 11.76 1.30
CA ASP A 213 -0.64 10.84 0.79
C ASP A 213 -1.30 9.56 0.24
N CYS A 214 -0.53 8.49 0.01
CA CYS A 214 -1.06 7.27 -0.60
C CYS A 214 -2.18 6.64 0.23
N GLY A 215 -1.99 6.47 1.54
CA GLY A 215 -2.98 5.87 2.42
C GLY A 215 -4.22 6.74 2.59
N VAL A 216 -4.05 8.05 2.70
CA VAL A 216 -5.16 9.01 2.78
C VAL A 216 -6.03 8.95 1.52
N PHE A 217 -5.40 8.91 0.33
CA PHE A 217 -6.13 8.81 -0.93
C PHE A 217 -6.82 7.46 -1.09
N ALA A 218 -6.17 6.37 -0.68
CA ALA A 218 -6.77 5.04 -0.69
C ALA A 218 -8.00 4.97 0.22
N LEU A 219 -7.91 5.47 1.46
CA LEU A 219 -9.03 5.50 2.41
C LEU A 219 -10.19 6.36 1.93
N LEU A 220 -9.90 7.53 1.33
CA LEU A 220 -10.95 8.37 0.77
C LEU A 220 -11.68 7.67 -0.38
N PHE A 221 -10.94 7.07 -1.31
CA PHE A 221 -11.54 6.31 -2.41
C PHE A 221 -12.42 5.16 -1.90
N ILE A 222 -11.91 4.36 -0.95
CA ILE A 222 -12.66 3.26 -0.32
C ILE A 222 -13.94 3.78 0.34
N THR A 223 -13.84 4.86 1.10
CA THR A 223 -14.99 5.42 1.82
C THR A 223 -16.07 5.92 0.86
N MET A 224 -15.69 6.61 -0.22
CA MET A 224 -16.63 7.07 -1.23
C MET A 224 -17.28 5.89 -1.98
N CYS A 225 -16.51 4.86 -2.36
CA CYS A 225 -17.05 3.65 -2.97
C CYS A 225 -18.06 2.96 -2.06
N ARG A 226 -17.69 2.67 -0.80
CA ARG A 226 -18.57 2.03 0.17
C ARG A 226 -19.83 2.85 0.44
N CYS A 227 -19.71 4.17 0.56
CA CYS A 227 -20.84 5.08 0.73
C CYS A 227 -21.82 5.04 -0.46
N ALA A 228 -21.31 4.77 -1.67
CA ALA A 228 -22.12 4.60 -2.88
C ALA A 228 -22.60 3.16 -3.11
N GLY A 229 -22.36 2.23 -2.16
CA GLY A 229 -22.75 0.82 -2.27
C GLY A 229 -21.82 -0.02 -3.18
N ILE A 230 -20.59 0.42 -3.40
CA ILE A 230 -19.57 -0.30 -4.17
C ILE A 230 -18.60 -0.95 -3.19
N PRO A 231 -18.46 -2.30 -3.19
CA PRO A 231 -17.50 -2.95 -2.31
C PRO A 231 -16.08 -2.47 -2.54
N ALA A 232 -15.37 -2.12 -1.47
CA ALA A 232 -14.01 -1.64 -1.56
C ALA A 232 -13.17 -2.04 -0.36
N ARG A 233 -11.88 -2.37 -0.60
CA ARG A 233 -10.92 -2.85 0.40
C ARG A 233 -9.61 -2.12 0.32
N TRP A 234 -8.93 -2.10 1.45
CA TRP A 234 -7.54 -1.70 1.59
C TRP A 234 -6.58 -2.77 1.10
N GLN A 235 -5.49 -2.33 0.50
CA GLN A 235 -4.27 -3.12 0.33
C GLN A 235 -3.05 -2.23 0.50
N SER A 236 -2.01 -2.75 1.15
CA SER A 236 -0.76 -2.03 1.34
C SER A 236 0.43 -2.97 1.47
N GLY A 237 1.60 -2.38 1.40
CA GLY A 237 2.87 -3.07 1.50
C GLY A 237 3.98 -2.23 0.87
N LEU A 238 4.58 -2.72 -0.21
CA LEU A 238 5.69 -2.05 -0.85
C LEU A 238 5.45 -1.84 -2.34
N THR A 239 5.93 -0.72 -2.87
CA THR A 239 6.42 -0.64 -4.23
C THR A 239 7.77 -1.33 -4.29
N ALA A 240 7.97 -2.23 -5.24
CA ALA A 240 9.14 -3.11 -5.33
C ALA A 240 9.71 -3.09 -6.75
N GLU A 241 10.15 -1.92 -7.20
CA GLU A 241 10.82 -1.74 -8.48
C GLU A 241 12.29 -2.19 -8.39
N PRO A 242 12.94 -2.59 -9.49
CA PRO A 242 14.31 -3.10 -9.47
C PRO A 242 15.34 -2.22 -8.76
N ASP A 243 15.15 -0.91 -8.78
CA ASP A 243 16.05 0.10 -8.21
C ASP A 243 15.41 0.90 -7.07
N PHE A 244 14.21 0.51 -6.66
CA PHE A 244 13.46 1.23 -5.65
C PHE A 244 12.52 0.33 -4.84
N CYS A 245 12.56 0.46 -3.51
CA CYS A 245 11.65 -0.22 -2.59
C CYS A 245 11.10 0.76 -1.55
N GLY A 246 9.79 1.01 -1.58
CA GLY A 246 9.14 1.99 -0.72
C GLY A 246 7.80 1.51 -0.17
N ALA A 247 7.39 2.05 0.98
CA ALA A 247 6.06 1.83 1.54
C ALA A 247 4.98 2.43 0.62
N HIS A 248 3.89 1.70 0.40
CA HIS A 248 2.84 2.18 -0.47
C HIS A 248 1.48 1.55 -0.18
N ASP A 249 0.42 2.35 -0.39
CA ASP A 249 -0.97 2.01 -0.15
C ASP A 249 -1.78 2.21 -1.43
N TRP A 250 -2.76 1.31 -1.64
CA TRP A 250 -3.71 1.38 -2.75
C TRP A 250 -5.05 0.76 -2.35
N SER A 251 -6.01 0.81 -3.26
CA SER A 251 -7.35 0.30 -3.05
C SER A 251 -7.70 -0.82 -4.00
N ARG A 252 -8.59 -1.71 -3.58
CA ARG A 252 -9.35 -2.60 -4.43
C ARG A 252 -10.82 -2.22 -4.38
N PHE A 253 -11.52 -2.35 -5.49
CA PHE A 253 -12.98 -2.18 -5.55
C PHE A 253 -13.59 -3.28 -6.41
N TYR A 254 -14.80 -3.71 -6.07
CA TYR A 254 -15.44 -4.83 -6.75
C TYR A 254 -16.52 -4.33 -7.69
N ILE A 255 -16.52 -4.82 -8.93
CA ILE A 255 -17.54 -4.54 -9.93
C ILE A 255 -18.06 -5.84 -10.51
N ALA A 256 -19.32 -6.20 -10.23
CA ALA A 256 -19.96 -7.32 -10.89
C ALA A 256 -20.21 -7.00 -12.39
N PRO A 257 -19.99 -7.95 -13.32
CA PRO A 257 -19.61 -9.33 -13.07
C PRO A 257 -18.07 -9.58 -13.08
N TYR A 258 -17.23 -8.54 -13.08
CA TYR A 258 -15.78 -8.64 -13.34
C TYR A 258 -14.94 -9.03 -12.12
N GLY A 259 -15.47 -8.81 -10.91
CA GLY A 259 -14.73 -9.08 -9.69
C GLY A 259 -13.91 -7.89 -9.18
N TRP A 260 -12.80 -8.18 -8.51
CA TRP A 260 -11.93 -7.16 -7.90
C TRP A 260 -11.08 -6.46 -8.95
N LEU A 261 -11.18 -5.15 -8.96
CA LEU A 261 -10.33 -4.23 -9.72
C LEU A 261 -9.46 -3.42 -8.75
N TYR A 262 -8.47 -2.71 -9.27
CA TYR A 262 -7.54 -1.92 -8.48
C TYR A 262 -7.73 -0.42 -8.73
N ALA A 263 -7.47 0.39 -7.72
CA ALA A 263 -7.33 1.83 -7.88
C ALA A 263 -6.13 2.32 -7.06
N ASP A 264 -5.22 3.01 -7.74
CA ASP A 264 -4.10 3.71 -7.11
C ASP A 264 -4.19 5.21 -7.38
N PRO A 265 -4.95 5.97 -6.55
CA PRO A 265 -5.14 7.38 -6.79
C PRO A 265 -3.85 8.20 -6.63
N SER A 266 -2.87 7.73 -5.86
CA SER A 266 -1.61 8.45 -5.70
C SER A 266 -0.73 8.38 -6.95
N TYR A 267 -0.63 7.21 -7.59
CA TYR A 267 0.01 7.05 -8.89
C TYR A 267 -0.77 7.79 -10.00
N GLY A 268 -2.11 7.82 -9.90
CA GLY A 268 -2.95 8.64 -10.75
C GLY A 268 -2.65 10.13 -10.63
N THR A 269 -2.53 10.65 -9.40
CA THR A 269 -2.16 12.07 -9.14
C THR A 269 -0.75 12.37 -9.66
N ALA A 270 0.20 11.46 -9.49
CA ALA A 270 1.53 11.59 -10.03
C ALA A 270 1.52 11.64 -11.57
N ALA A 271 0.69 10.82 -12.21
CA ALA A 271 0.52 10.83 -13.66
C ALA A 271 -0.07 12.15 -14.18
N VAL A 272 -1.01 12.77 -13.45
CA VAL A 272 -1.51 14.12 -13.76
C VAL A 272 -0.38 15.14 -13.75
N ARG A 273 0.47 15.13 -12.71
CA ARG A 273 1.64 16.04 -12.63
C ARG A 273 2.64 15.80 -13.76
N ALA A 274 2.80 14.56 -14.19
CA ALA A 274 3.64 14.18 -15.32
C ALA A 274 2.98 14.41 -16.69
N GLN A 275 1.74 14.93 -16.74
CA GLN A 275 0.94 15.12 -17.96
C GLN A 275 0.77 13.81 -18.76
N ASN A 276 0.68 12.68 -18.08
CA ASN A 276 0.52 11.34 -18.67
C ASN A 276 -0.88 10.79 -18.38
N GLU A 277 -1.85 11.19 -19.19
CA GLU A 277 -3.26 10.80 -19.03
C GLU A 277 -3.48 9.28 -19.21
N GLU A 278 -2.70 8.63 -20.06
CA GLU A 278 -2.78 7.20 -20.28
C GLU A 278 -2.36 6.42 -19.02
N ARG A 279 -1.32 6.89 -18.32
CA ARG A 279 -0.89 6.33 -17.04
C ARG A 279 -1.94 6.58 -15.95
N ARG A 280 -2.54 7.76 -15.91
CA ARG A 280 -3.62 8.08 -14.98
C ARG A 280 -4.80 7.12 -15.15
N LYS A 281 -5.25 6.91 -16.38
CA LYS A 281 -6.35 5.98 -16.70
C LYS A 281 -6.01 4.53 -16.36
N PHE A 282 -4.74 4.13 -16.52
CA PHE A 282 -4.29 2.78 -16.19
C PHE A 282 -4.49 2.45 -14.72
N TYR A 283 -4.16 3.35 -13.80
CA TYR A 283 -4.29 3.13 -12.36
C TYR A 283 -5.73 3.20 -11.84
N PHE A 284 -6.71 3.27 -12.72
CA PHE A 284 -8.12 2.96 -12.47
C PHE A 284 -8.48 1.64 -13.16
N GLY A 285 -8.69 0.61 -12.38
CA GLY A 285 -8.96 -0.76 -12.81
C GLY A 285 -7.74 -1.67 -12.79
N ASN A 286 -6.52 -1.13 -12.84
CA ASN A 286 -5.28 -1.88 -12.94
C ASN A 286 -4.25 -1.46 -11.89
N ILE A 287 -3.28 -2.36 -11.66
CA ILE A 287 -2.08 -2.11 -10.87
C ILE A 287 -0.86 -2.66 -11.62
N ASP A 288 0.31 -2.05 -11.45
CA ASP A 288 1.55 -2.55 -12.04
C ASP A 288 2.10 -3.80 -11.32
N ALA A 289 3.09 -4.46 -11.91
CA ALA A 289 3.66 -5.70 -11.41
C ALA A 289 4.79 -5.52 -10.39
N TYR A 290 5.02 -4.31 -9.90
CA TYR A 290 6.06 -3.99 -8.93
C TYR A 290 5.48 -3.72 -7.55
N ARG A 291 4.72 -4.68 -7.02
CA ARG A 291 4.07 -4.57 -5.71
C ARG A 291 4.40 -5.76 -4.82
N MET A 292 4.49 -5.52 -3.53
CA MET A 292 4.47 -6.53 -2.49
C MET A 292 3.30 -6.24 -1.56
N VAL A 293 2.36 -7.16 -1.45
CA VAL A 293 1.23 -7.06 -0.53
C VAL A 293 1.62 -7.69 0.79
N ALA A 294 1.62 -6.93 1.87
CA ALA A 294 1.77 -7.42 3.23
C ALA A 294 0.45 -7.33 4.02
N ASN A 295 -0.41 -6.38 3.65
CA ASN A 295 -1.62 -6.05 4.38
C ASN A 295 -2.82 -6.02 3.42
N SER A 296 -3.89 -6.73 3.77
CA SER A 296 -5.17 -6.80 3.03
C SER A 296 -6.32 -6.10 3.76
N GLU A 297 -6.09 -5.68 4.99
CA GLU A 297 -7.05 -4.97 5.82
C GLU A 297 -6.37 -3.82 6.55
N PHE A 298 -7.15 -2.79 6.75
CA PHE A 298 -6.81 -1.61 7.51
C PHE A 298 -7.03 -1.87 9.02
N GLU A 299 -6.08 -1.46 9.86
CA GLU A 299 -6.11 -1.63 11.32
C GLU A 299 -6.20 -3.09 11.84
N ALA A 300 -5.85 -4.08 11.03
CA ALA A 300 -5.87 -5.47 11.49
C ALA A 300 -4.78 -5.74 12.54
N PRO A 301 -5.05 -6.60 13.53
CA PRO A 301 -4.06 -6.97 14.53
C PRO A 301 -2.94 -7.84 13.92
N PHE A 302 -1.76 -7.81 14.53
CA PHE A 302 -0.71 -8.78 14.25
C PHE A 302 -1.06 -10.14 14.87
N THR A 303 -0.61 -11.24 14.23
CA THR A 303 -0.77 -12.60 14.78
C THR A 303 -0.08 -12.75 16.14
N VAL A 304 1.10 -12.14 16.31
CA VAL A 304 1.73 -11.93 17.63
C VAL A 304 1.49 -10.48 17.98
N GLU A 305 0.56 -10.25 18.91
CA GLU A 305 0.14 -8.88 19.26
C GLU A 305 1.25 -8.10 19.97
N LYS A 306 1.34 -6.81 19.67
CA LYS A 306 2.13 -5.85 20.46
C LYS A 306 1.39 -5.52 21.75
N GLN A 307 2.16 -5.25 22.79
CA GLN A 307 1.61 -4.81 24.08
C GLN A 307 1.52 -3.30 24.21
N PHE A 308 2.33 -2.59 23.44
CA PHE A 308 2.45 -1.15 23.50
C PHE A 308 2.07 -0.51 22.18
N TRP A 309 2.07 0.81 22.18
CA TRP A 309 1.73 1.63 21.05
C TRP A 309 2.46 1.21 19.75
N ARG A 310 1.73 1.20 18.68
CA ARG A 310 2.26 0.93 17.33
C ARG A 310 2.77 2.22 16.71
N ALA A 311 3.94 2.14 16.04
CA ALA A 311 4.48 3.25 15.27
C ALA A 311 3.64 3.52 14.02
N ASP A 312 3.04 2.46 13.48
CA ASP A 312 2.08 2.50 12.39
C ASP A 312 0.83 1.69 12.77
N PRO A 313 -0.21 2.33 13.32
CA PRO A 313 -1.38 1.62 13.84
C PRO A 313 -2.27 1.03 12.74
N TYR A 314 -2.15 1.48 11.51
CA TYR A 314 -3.06 1.11 10.43
C TYR A 314 -2.59 -0.10 9.64
N ASP A 315 -1.31 -0.15 9.35
CA ASP A 315 -0.66 -1.28 8.68
C ASP A 315 0.83 -1.35 9.04
N ASN A 316 1.50 -2.42 8.65
CA ASN A 316 2.94 -2.54 8.84
C ASN A 316 3.62 -2.66 7.48
N GLN A 317 4.30 -1.60 7.07
CA GLN A 317 5.03 -1.55 5.80
C GLN A 317 6.55 -1.51 5.99
N VAL A 318 7.02 -1.08 7.16
CA VAL A 318 8.43 -0.75 7.36
C VAL A 318 9.06 -1.43 8.59
N GLY A 319 8.26 -2.15 9.34
CA GLY A 319 8.67 -2.81 10.57
C GLY A 319 8.48 -1.94 11.82
N GLU A 320 8.22 -2.61 12.94
CA GLU A 320 7.97 -2.00 14.24
C GLU A 320 8.74 -2.76 15.32
N ILE A 321 9.21 -2.02 16.34
CA ILE A 321 9.89 -2.56 17.50
C ILE A 321 9.20 -2.07 18.77
N GLU A 322 9.02 -2.95 19.74
CA GLU A 322 8.68 -2.59 21.12
C GLU A 322 9.65 -3.22 22.11
N THR A 323 9.78 -2.58 23.26
CA THR A 323 10.58 -3.06 24.39
C THR A 323 9.64 -3.60 25.48
N SER A 324 10.18 -3.94 26.65
CA SER A 324 9.39 -4.41 27.80
C SER A 324 8.46 -3.35 28.40
N ASP A 325 8.64 -2.06 28.05
CA ASP A 325 7.95 -0.92 28.66
C ASP A 325 7.26 0.02 27.66
N ARG A 326 7.61 -0.04 26.35
CA ARG A 326 7.01 0.84 25.34
C ARG A 326 7.24 0.38 23.89
N GLY A 327 6.45 0.92 22.97
CA GLY A 327 6.78 0.90 21.54
C GLY A 327 7.87 1.90 21.20
N LEU A 328 8.83 1.53 20.35
CA LEU A 328 9.85 2.44 19.85
C LEU A 328 9.28 3.33 18.75
N ARG A 329 9.76 4.57 18.70
CA ARG A 329 9.45 5.50 17.62
C ARG A 329 10.40 5.31 16.46
N TYR A 330 10.01 5.75 15.29
CA TYR A 330 10.79 5.59 14.05
C TYR A 330 12.20 6.19 14.07
N GLU A 331 12.45 7.19 14.88
CA GLU A 331 13.78 7.78 15.07
C GLU A 331 14.69 6.98 16.03
N GLU A 332 14.17 5.94 16.69
CA GLU A 332 14.92 5.15 17.68
C GLU A 332 15.51 3.87 17.09
N TYR A 333 15.21 3.55 15.83
CA TYR A 333 15.77 2.42 15.11
C TYR A 333 15.93 2.72 13.62
N THR A 334 16.87 2.05 12.99
CA THR A 334 17.06 2.10 11.53
C THR A 334 16.21 1.06 10.85
N ARG A 335 15.83 1.34 9.60
CA ARG A 335 15.02 0.48 8.73
C ARG A 335 15.60 0.46 7.34
N SER A 336 15.67 -0.70 6.73
CA SER A 336 16.11 -0.83 5.35
C SER A 336 15.20 -1.78 4.57
N LYS A 337 15.02 -1.47 3.29
CA LYS A 337 14.32 -2.32 2.32
C LYS A 337 15.06 -2.23 1.00
N GLU A 338 15.34 -3.39 0.41
CA GLU A 338 16.09 -3.47 -0.83
C GLU A 338 15.53 -4.58 -1.72
N VAL A 339 15.32 -4.29 -2.99
CA VAL A 339 15.01 -5.30 -4.01
C VAL A 339 16.32 -5.96 -4.42
N LEU A 340 16.51 -7.22 -4.05
CA LEU A 340 17.70 -8.00 -4.39
C LEU A 340 17.67 -8.49 -5.84
N SER A 341 16.47 -8.84 -6.33
CA SER A 341 16.26 -9.21 -7.72
C SER A 341 14.79 -8.99 -8.13
N CYS A 342 14.59 -8.70 -9.41
CA CYS A 342 13.29 -8.62 -10.03
C CYS A 342 13.38 -9.22 -11.44
N GLU A 343 12.71 -10.35 -11.65
CA GLU A 343 12.73 -11.12 -12.90
C GLU A 343 11.32 -11.17 -13.50
N GLU A 344 11.20 -10.69 -14.74
CA GLU A 344 9.96 -10.81 -15.51
C GLU A 344 9.79 -12.27 -15.96
N LEU A 345 8.68 -12.87 -15.61
CA LEU A 345 8.36 -14.26 -15.99
C LEU A 345 7.67 -14.31 -17.34
N ASP A 346 7.96 -15.35 -18.13
CA ASP A 346 7.25 -15.57 -19.40
C ASP A 346 5.77 -15.86 -19.10
N PRO A 347 4.83 -15.05 -19.58
CA PRO A 347 3.40 -15.28 -19.36
C PRO A 347 2.88 -16.59 -19.97
N ARG A 348 3.74 -17.32 -20.70
CA ARG A 348 3.43 -18.61 -21.36
C ARG A 348 4.13 -19.81 -20.71
N ALA A 349 4.89 -19.60 -19.62
CA ALA A 349 5.60 -20.66 -18.90
C ALA A 349 4.70 -21.38 -17.89
#